data_19f77555819a035aed4312bece721b7f
#
_entry.id   19f77555819a035aed4312bece721b7f
#
_cell.length_a   1.000
_cell.length_b   1.000
_cell.length_c   1.000
_cell.angle_alpha   90.00
_cell.angle_beta   90.00
_cell.angle_gamma   90.00
#
_symmetry.space_group_name_H-M   'P 1'
#
loop_
_entity.id
_entity.type
_entity.pdbx_description
1 polymer ?
#
loop_
_entity_poly.entity_id
_entity_poly.type
_entity_poly.pdbx_seq_one_letter_code
_entity_poly.pdbx_strand_id
1 'polypeptide(L)'
;MAENKDMCVRCGEGVINIRVGAIITKDNHVLMVRNNRDNYFYSVGGRIQFGETAEQAVKREVREELGFEMEIDRLGFICEAYFYGTIGDKQERLIYEPAFYFYMIVPDDFELESKTFLEDGSPEYLEWVPFDTEKTVYPEFFKTELNNPSRETKYIVADERSVK
;
A
#
# COMPACT_ATOMS: atom_id res chain seq x y z
N MET A 1 -7.70 -25.72 5.50
CA MET A 1 -7.07 -24.54 4.88
C MET A 1 -8.03 -23.37 4.86
N ALA A 2 -7.55 -22.21 5.21
CA ALA A 2 -8.38 -21.02 5.09
C ALA A 2 -8.64 -20.70 3.61
N GLU A 3 -9.88 -20.33 3.29
CA GLU A 3 -10.25 -19.88 1.96
C GLU A 3 -9.56 -18.55 1.64
N ASN A 4 -9.03 -18.41 0.44
CA ASN A 4 -8.49 -17.12 -0.02
C ASN A 4 -9.65 -16.16 -0.27
N LYS A 5 -9.66 -15.06 0.49
CA LYS A 5 -10.71 -14.03 0.40
C LYS A 5 -10.19 -12.72 -0.24
N ASP A 6 -8.95 -12.68 -0.68
CA ASP A 6 -8.39 -11.50 -1.31
C ASP A 6 -9.19 -11.11 -2.55
N MET A 7 -9.58 -9.85 -2.64
CA MET A 7 -10.23 -9.32 -3.84
C MET A 7 -9.20 -9.09 -4.94
N CYS A 8 -8.64 -10.17 -5.41
CA CYS A 8 -7.67 -10.25 -6.50
C CYS A 8 -8.13 -11.35 -7.45
N VAL A 9 -8.76 -10.96 -8.56
CA VAL A 9 -9.47 -11.88 -9.44
C VAL A 9 -9.12 -11.66 -10.90
N ARG A 10 -9.16 -12.76 -11.66
CA ARG A 10 -9.02 -12.70 -13.12
C ARG A 10 -10.23 -12.01 -13.75
N CYS A 11 -9.94 -11.13 -14.70
CA CYS A 11 -10.96 -10.47 -15.51
C CYS A 11 -10.46 -10.39 -16.97
N GLY A 12 -11.04 -11.19 -17.85
CA GLY A 12 -10.51 -11.33 -19.21
C GLY A 12 -9.05 -11.80 -19.16
N GLU A 13 -8.18 -11.10 -19.89
CA GLU A 13 -6.74 -11.39 -19.91
C GLU A 13 -5.98 -10.70 -18.76
N GLY A 14 -6.66 -9.86 -17.99
CA GLY A 14 -6.07 -9.09 -16.91
C GLY A 14 -6.45 -9.58 -15.52
N VAL A 15 -6.12 -8.75 -14.53
CA VAL A 15 -6.38 -8.99 -13.10
C VAL A 15 -6.93 -7.72 -12.47
N ILE A 16 -7.95 -7.85 -11.64
CA ILE A 16 -8.43 -6.79 -10.75
C ILE A 16 -7.86 -7.08 -9.36
N ASN A 17 -7.13 -6.13 -8.80
CA ASN A 17 -6.48 -6.24 -7.50
C ASN A 17 -6.86 -5.06 -6.62
N ILE A 18 -7.78 -5.25 -5.70
CA ILE A 18 -8.33 -4.16 -4.87
C ILE A 18 -7.51 -4.04 -3.58
N ARG A 19 -6.96 -2.85 -3.33
CA ARG A 19 -6.01 -2.64 -2.24
C ARG A 19 -6.38 -1.47 -1.33
N VAL A 20 -5.76 -1.47 -0.16
CA VAL A 20 -5.70 -0.33 0.75
C VAL A 20 -4.24 0.01 1.06
N GLY A 21 -3.98 1.26 1.37
CA GLY A 21 -2.71 1.70 1.87
C GLY A 21 -2.88 2.60 3.08
N ALA A 22 -1.93 2.51 4.00
CA ALA A 22 -1.87 3.35 5.18
C ALA A 22 -0.81 4.43 5.01
N ILE A 23 -1.18 5.68 5.22
CA ILE A 23 -0.28 6.82 5.23
C ILE A 23 0.03 7.14 6.70
N ILE A 24 1.23 6.74 7.11
CA ILE A 24 1.71 6.87 8.49
C ILE A 24 2.89 7.83 8.44
N THR A 25 2.71 9.04 8.97
CA THR A 25 3.71 10.10 8.84
C THR A 25 4.18 10.61 10.19
N LYS A 26 5.45 10.98 10.26
CA LYS A 26 6.07 11.59 11.43
C LYS A 26 7.32 12.37 11.00
N ASP A 27 7.45 13.62 11.46
CA ASP A 27 8.64 14.45 11.24
C ASP A 27 9.09 14.51 9.76
N ASN A 28 8.15 14.77 8.84
CA ASN A 28 8.38 14.83 7.38
C ASN A 28 8.87 13.51 6.77
N HIS A 29 8.56 12.39 7.41
CA HIS A 29 8.81 11.04 6.91
C HIS A 29 7.51 10.28 6.80
N VAL A 30 7.46 9.33 5.87
CA VAL A 30 6.39 8.35 5.75
C VAL A 30 6.95 6.96 6.01
N LEU A 31 6.17 6.17 6.75
CA LEU A 31 6.54 4.78 7.01
C LEU A 31 6.26 3.94 5.77
N MET A 32 7.28 3.26 5.28
CA MET A 32 7.18 2.44 4.08
C MET A 32 7.83 1.08 4.29
N VAL A 33 7.53 0.19 3.38
CA VAL A 33 8.02 -1.20 3.39
C VAL A 33 9.02 -1.36 2.24
N ARG A 34 10.11 -2.07 2.49
CA ARG A 34 10.98 -2.59 1.44
C ARG A 34 11.28 -4.07 1.68
N ASN A 35 11.64 -4.76 0.63
CA ASN A 35 12.17 -6.11 0.73
C ASN A 35 13.55 -6.17 0.04
N ASN A 36 14.19 -7.33 0.08
CA ASN A 36 15.52 -7.51 -0.52
C ASN A 36 15.48 -7.82 -2.03
N ARG A 37 14.28 -8.02 -2.59
CA ARG A 37 14.10 -8.39 -3.99
C ARG A 37 13.95 -7.18 -4.90
N ASP A 38 13.29 -6.14 -4.37
CA ASP A 38 12.89 -4.97 -5.14
C ASP A 38 13.70 -3.76 -4.73
N ASN A 39 14.00 -2.89 -5.69
CA ASN A 39 14.77 -1.68 -5.45
C ASN A 39 13.86 -0.45 -5.27
N TYR A 40 12.76 -0.63 -4.54
CA TYR A 40 11.82 0.44 -4.25
C TYR A 40 11.15 0.23 -2.90
N PHE A 41 10.53 1.30 -2.41
CA PHE A 41 9.65 1.26 -1.25
C PHE A 41 8.19 1.22 -1.68
N TYR A 42 7.36 0.58 -0.88
CA TYR A 42 5.91 0.58 -1.08
C TYR A 42 5.18 0.88 0.24
N SER A 43 3.95 1.36 0.12
CA SER A 43 3.15 1.73 1.29
C SER A 43 2.82 0.53 2.15
N VAL A 44 2.70 0.77 3.46
CA VAL A 44 2.04 -0.19 4.37
C VAL A 44 0.62 -0.43 3.86
N GLY A 45 0.18 -1.67 3.78
CA GLY A 45 -1.15 -2.01 3.30
C GLY A 45 -1.20 -3.38 2.66
N GLY A 46 -2.26 -3.64 1.93
CA GLY A 46 -2.49 -4.92 1.29
C GLY A 46 -3.82 -5.00 0.58
N ARG A 47 -4.26 -6.21 0.31
CA ARG A 47 -5.51 -6.48 -0.39
C ARG A 47 -6.70 -6.38 0.55
N ILE A 48 -7.81 -5.85 0.02
CA ILE A 48 -9.09 -5.94 0.70
C ILE A 48 -9.57 -7.39 0.58
N GLN A 49 -10.04 -7.96 1.67
CA GLN A 49 -10.66 -9.28 1.66
C GLN A 49 -12.18 -9.15 1.48
N PHE A 50 -12.77 -10.10 0.76
CA PHE A 50 -14.21 -10.12 0.58
C PHE A 50 -14.91 -10.19 1.95
N GLY A 51 -15.83 -9.26 2.18
CA GLY A 51 -16.51 -9.09 3.44
C GLY A 51 -15.99 -7.97 4.33
N GLU A 52 -14.85 -7.36 3.95
CA GLU A 52 -14.31 -6.18 4.64
C GLU A 52 -14.70 -4.88 3.91
N THR A 53 -14.86 -3.80 4.66
CA THR A 53 -14.77 -2.46 4.09
C THR A 53 -13.30 -2.06 3.93
N ALA A 54 -13.01 -1.02 3.16
CA ALA A 54 -11.66 -0.49 3.02
C ALA A 54 -11.08 -0.05 4.37
N GLU A 55 -11.90 0.57 5.24
CA GLU A 55 -11.46 0.98 6.59
C GLU A 55 -11.08 -0.22 7.46
N GLN A 56 -11.87 -1.29 7.41
CA GLN A 56 -11.56 -2.52 8.13
C GLN A 56 -10.28 -3.16 7.61
N ALA A 57 -10.11 -3.18 6.30
CA ALA A 57 -8.93 -3.75 5.65
C ALA A 57 -7.65 -3.01 6.04
N VAL A 58 -7.63 -1.66 6.00
CA VAL A 58 -6.42 -0.90 6.34
C VAL A 58 -6.04 -1.07 7.81
N LYS A 59 -7.02 -1.12 8.70
CA LYS A 59 -6.76 -1.38 10.13
C LYS A 59 -6.17 -2.78 10.35
N ARG A 60 -6.71 -3.78 9.67
CA ARG A 60 -6.19 -5.16 9.74
C ARG A 60 -4.77 -5.23 9.22
N GLU A 61 -4.48 -4.64 8.05
CA GLU A 61 -3.14 -4.65 7.46
C GLU A 61 -2.12 -3.92 8.35
N VAL A 62 -2.47 -2.78 8.91
CA VAL A 62 -1.59 -2.06 9.84
C VAL A 62 -1.26 -2.94 11.06
N ARG A 63 -2.27 -3.59 11.64
CA ARG A 63 -2.06 -4.48 12.78
C ARG A 63 -1.17 -5.67 12.41
N GLU A 64 -1.39 -6.28 11.23
CA GLU A 64 -0.60 -7.43 10.76
C GLU A 64 0.86 -7.06 10.47
N GLU A 65 1.09 -5.94 9.79
CA GLU A 65 2.44 -5.52 9.39
C GLU A 65 3.23 -4.86 10.52
N LEU A 66 2.57 -4.08 11.37
CA LEU A 66 3.23 -3.28 12.40
C LEU A 66 3.14 -3.89 13.81
N GLY A 67 2.23 -4.85 14.03
CA GLY A 67 1.93 -5.35 15.37
C GLY A 67 1.29 -4.30 16.27
N PHE A 68 0.73 -3.24 15.72
CA PHE A 68 0.22 -2.09 16.45
C PHE A 68 -1.10 -1.62 15.85
N GLU A 69 -2.07 -1.29 16.69
CA GLU A 69 -3.36 -0.77 16.22
C GLU A 69 -3.30 0.74 16.05
N MET A 70 -3.81 1.23 14.93
CA MET A 70 -3.96 2.66 14.66
C MET A 70 -5.37 2.99 14.23
N GLU A 71 -5.83 4.15 14.66
CA GLU A 71 -7.09 4.71 14.20
C GLU A 71 -6.90 5.47 12.88
N ILE A 72 -7.97 5.56 12.11
CA ILE A 72 -7.99 6.31 10.86
C ILE A 72 -8.28 7.78 11.16
N ASP A 73 -7.46 8.68 10.59
CA ASP A 73 -7.79 10.10 10.57
C ASP A 73 -8.81 10.40 9.46
N ARG A 74 -8.48 10.03 8.22
CA ARG A 74 -9.35 10.28 7.06
C ARG A 74 -8.93 9.49 5.83
N LEU A 75 -9.86 9.33 4.89
CA LEU A 75 -9.52 8.87 3.54
C LEU A 75 -8.78 10.00 2.82
N GLY A 76 -7.55 9.75 2.40
CA GLY A 76 -6.73 10.73 1.72
C GLY A 76 -6.82 10.65 0.21
N PHE A 77 -6.80 9.44 -0.34
CA PHE A 77 -6.76 9.25 -1.79
C PHE A 77 -7.57 8.03 -2.21
N ILE A 78 -8.23 8.17 -3.37
CA ILE A 78 -8.70 7.05 -4.17
C ILE A 78 -7.83 7.03 -5.41
N CYS A 79 -7.10 5.96 -5.63
CA CYS A 79 -6.19 5.81 -6.76
C CYS A 79 -6.64 4.67 -7.65
N GLU A 80 -6.75 4.91 -8.95
CA GLU A 80 -6.88 3.85 -9.95
C GLU A 80 -5.56 3.72 -10.68
N ALA A 81 -4.99 2.52 -10.68
CA ALA A 81 -3.74 2.25 -11.39
C ALA A 81 -3.95 1.16 -12.45
N TYR A 82 -3.35 1.35 -13.61
CA TYR A 82 -3.18 0.31 -14.63
C TYR A 82 -1.70 0.14 -14.90
N PHE A 83 -1.22 -1.08 -14.78
CA PHE A 83 0.19 -1.40 -15.06
C PHE A 83 0.33 -2.87 -15.45
N TYR A 84 1.48 -3.22 -16.04
CA TYR A 84 1.80 -4.61 -16.32
C TYR A 84 2.64 -5.19 -15.19
N GLY A 85 2.25 -6.37 -14.70
CA GLY A 85 2.93 -7.02 -13.59
C GLY A 85 2.56 -8.49 -13.47
N THR A 86 3.15 -9.16 -12.52
CA THR A 86 2.91 -10.57 -12.24
C THR A 86 2.21 -10.75 -10.90
N ILE A 87 1.11 -11.50 -10.91
CA ILE A 87 0.41 -11.90 -9.68
C ILE A 87 0.16 -13.40 -9.77
N GLY A 88 0.69 -14.14 -8.80
CA GLY A 88 0.50 -15.58 -8.69
C GLY A 88 1.43 -16.38 -9.59
N ASP A 89 1.01 -16.71 -10.79
CA ASP A 89 1.66 -17.69 -11.70
C ASP A 89 2.89 -17.18 -12.50
N LYS A 90 3.46 -16.04 -12.12
CA LYS A 90 4.61 -15.40 -12.79
C LYS A 90 4.36 -14.98 -14.25
N GLN A 91 3.13 -15.04 -14.74
CA GLN A 91 2.79 -14.52 -16.06
C GLN A 91 2.46 -13.03 -15.97
N GLU A 92 3.13 -12.22 -16.79
CA GLU A 92 2.86 -10.80 -16.87
C GLU A 92 1.47 -10.53 -17.46
N ARG A 93 0.70 -9.69 -16.77
CA ARG A 93 -0.66 -9.32 -17.18
C ARG A 93 -0.93 -7.86 -16.93
N LEU A 94 -1.90 -7.32 -17.61
CA LEU A 94 -2.44 -6.00 -17.25
C LEU A 94 -3.17 -6.12 -15.91
N ILE A 95 -2.79 -5.27 -14.97
CA ILE A 95 -3.40 -5.20 -13.65
C ILE A 95 -4.18 -3.89 -13.55
N TYR A 96 -5.43 -3.98 -13.13
CA TYR A 96 -6.23 -2.86 -12.66
C TYR A 96 -6.21 -2.88 -11.14
N GLU A 97 -5.67 -1.83 -10.55
CA GLU A 97 -5.52 -1.75 -9.10
C GLU A 97 -6.19 -0.49 -8.54
N PRO A 98 -7.46 -0.60 -8.17
CA PRO A 98 -8.09 0.45 -7.36
C PRO A 98 -7.60 0.34 -5.92
N ALA A 99 -7.19 1.46 -5.34
CA ALA A 99 -6.64 1.50 -4.00
C ALA A 99 -7.18 2.71 -3.21
N PHE A 100 -7.42 2.47 -1.92
CA PHE A 100 -7.86 3.48 -0.96
C PHE A 100 -6.73 3.75 0.01
N TYR A 101 -6.27 5.00 0.09
CA TYR A 101 -5.18 5.39 1.00
C TYR A 101 -5.72 6.24 2.12
N PHE A 102 -5.48 5.80 3.34
CA PHE A 102 -5.97 6.46 4.56
C PHE A 102 -4.81 7.07 5.33
N TYR A 103 -4.96 8.33 5.75
CA TYR A 103 -4.11 8.90 6.76
C TYR A 103 -4.45 8.28 8.10
N MET A 104 -3.43 7.79 8.81
CA MET A 104 -3.60 7.15 10.11
C MET A 104 -3.21 8.11 11.22
N ILE A 105 -3.80 7.91 12.40
CA ILE A 105 -3.41 8.61 13.62
C ILE A 105 -2.29 7.80 14.26
N VAL A 106 -1.08 8.38 14.33
CA VAL A 106 0.08 7.72 14.90
C VAL A 106 0.09 7.93 16.41
N PRO A 107 -0.01 6.87 17.23
CA PRO A 107 0.08 7.01 18.66
C PRO A 107 1.46 7.50 19.12
N ASP A 108 1.51 8.27 20.21
CA ASP A 108 2.76 8.82 20.74
C ASP A 108 3.74 7.72 21.20
N ASP A 109 3.21 6.58 21.63
CA ASP A 109 3.98 5.43 22.11
C ASP A 109 4.35 4.44 20.99
N PHE A 110 4.05 4.78 19.73
CA PHE A 110 4.38 3.92 18.61
C PHE A 110 5.90 3.87 18.39
N GLU A 111 6.47 2.68 18.48
CA GLU A 111 7.86 2.40 18.16
C GLU A 111 7.93 1.37 17.04
N LEU A 112 8.85 1.59 16.10
CA LEU A 112 8.99 0.75 14.94
C LEU A 112 9.72 -0.55 15.26
N GLU A 113 9.05 -1.68 15.06
CA GLU A 113 9.71 -2.98 15.02
C GLU A 113 10.36 -3.18 13.65
N SER A 114 11.54 -3.76 13.62
CA SER A 114 12.43 -3.63 12.49
C SER A 114 12.21 -4.57 11.32
N LYS A 115 11.37 -5.60 11.43
CA LYS A 115 11.08 -6.46 10.27
C LYS A 115 9.91 -7.42 10.44
N THR A 116 9.26 -7.70 9.32
CA THR A 116 8.29 -8.76 9.13
C THR A 116 8.80 -9.75 8.08
N PHE A 117 8.04 -10.80 7.80
CA PHE A 117 8.41 -11.79 6.79
C PHE A 117 7.28 -11.96 5.79
N LEU A 118 7.64 -12.05 4.50
CA LEU A 118 6.73 -12.44 3.43
C LEU A 118 6.35 -13.93 3.56
N GLU A 119 5.32 -14.37 2.82
CA GLU A 119 4.88 -15.77 2.81
C GLU A 119 6.00 -16.74 2.41
N ASP A 120 6.95 -16.29 1.59
CA ASP A 120 8.10 -17.08 1.18
C ASP A 120 9.26 -17.07 2.19
N GLY A 121 9.06 -16.44 3.34
CA GLY A 121 10.08 -16.29 4.39
C GLY A 121 11.10 -15.18 4.15
N SER A 122 11.01 -14.44 3.05
CA SER A 122 11.88 -13.28 2.80
C SER A 122 11.55 -12.14 3.76
N PRO A 123 12.55 -11.44 4.31
CA PRO A 123 12.27 -10.34 5.22
C PRO A 123 11.72 -9.11 4.51
N GLU A 124 10.70 -8.52 5.09
CA GLU A 124 10.27 -7.16 4.80
C GLU A 124 10.80 -6.23 5.89
N TYR A 125 11.17 -5.02 5.50
CA TYR A 125 11.68 -4.02 6.42
C TYR A 125 10.79 -2.79 6.39
N LEU A 126 10.42 -2.31 7.57
CA LEU A 126 9.75 -1.05 7.77
C LEU A 126 10.79 0.04 7.94
N GLU A 127 10.61 1.15 7.24
CA GLU A 127 11.58 2.23 7.25
C GLU A 127 10.87 3.58 7.14
N TRP A 128 11.31 4.55 7.95
CA TRP A 128 10.89 5.94 7.81
C TRP A 128 11.60 6.57 6.63
N VAL A 129 10.85 6.96 5.61
CA VAL A 129 11.40 7.50 4.36
C VAL A 129 11.08 8.99 4.29
N PRO A 130 12.08 9.87 4.09
CA PRO A 130 11.83 11.31 3.94
C PRO A 130 10.91 11.60 2.76
N PHE A 131 10.04 12.60 2.88
CA PHE A 131 9.14 12.99 1.78
C PHE A 131 9.91 13.42 0.51
N ASP A 132 11.11 13.96 0.67
CA ASP A 132 11.97 14.42 -0.42
C ASP A 132 12.97 13.36 -0.91
N THR A 133 12.74 12.10 -0.58
CA THR A 133 13.65 11.01 -1.00
C THR A 133 13.83 10.96 -2.52
N GLU A 134 15.06 10.66 -2.96
CA GLU A 134 15.35 10.37 -4.37
C GLU A 134 15.05 8.91 -4.74
N LYS A 135 14.81 8.06 -3.75
CA LYS A 135 14.49 6.65 -3.96
C LYS A 135 13.12 6.48 -4.63
N THR A 136 12.94 5.37 -5.34
CA THR A 136 11.64 5.02 -5.91
C THR A 136 10.69 4.59 -4.82
N VAL A 137 9.51 5.20 -4.80
CA VAL A 137 8.43 4.87 -3.87
C VAL A 137 7.13 4.61 -4.63
N TYR A 138 6.33 3.70 -4.15
CA TYR A 138 4.97 3.45 -4.65
C TYR A 138 3.97 3.55 -3.49
N PRO A 139 2.89 4.32 -3.65
CA PRO A 139 2.54 5.09 -4.85
C PRO A 139 3.45 6.32 -5.04
N GLU A 140 3.74 6.66 -6.27
CA GLU A 140 4.65 7.77 -6.60
C GLU A 140 4.13 9.13 -6.11
N PHE A 141 2.80 9.29 -6.04
CA PHE A 141 2.21 10.55 -5.60
C PHE A 141 2.52 10.89 -4.13
N PHE A 142 3.03 9.96 -3.34
CA PHE A 142 3.48 10.26 -1.98
C PHE A 142 4.54 11.37 -1.97
N LYS A 143 5.41 11.40 -2.97
CA LYS A 143 6.46 12.43 -3.08
C LYS A 143 5.94 13.84 -3.27
N THR A 144 4.79 13.98 -3.92
CA THR A 144 4.21 15.29 -4.22
C THR A 144 3.11 15.71 -3.25
N GLU A 145 2.38 14.76 -2.69
CA GLU A 145 1.18 15.03 -1.92
C GLU A 145 1.41 15.07 -0.41
N LEU A 146 2.35 14.31 0.12
CA LEU A 146 2.50 14.20 1.58
C LEU A 146 3.18 15.41 2.21
N ASN A 147 3.95 16.16 1.46
CA ASN A 147 4.65 17.35 1.93
C ASN A 147 3.70 18.52 2.27
N ASN A 148 2.55 18.55 1.62
CA ASN A 148 1.49 19.55 1.89
C ASN A 148 0.12 18.87 1.79
N PRO A 149 -0.27 18.07 2.79
CA PRO A 149 -1.46 17.23 2.68
C PRO A 149 -2.75 18.05 2.66
N SER A 150 -3.63 17.69 1.72
CA SER A 150 -4.98 18.22 1.67
C SER A 150 -5.86 17.56 2.74
N ARG A 151 -6.84 18.31 3.26
CA ARG A 151 -7.89 17.74 4.11
C ARG A 151 -8.99 17.06 3.30
N GLU A 152 -9.04 17.33 2.00
CA GLU A 152 -10.01 16.71 1.10
C GLU A 152 -9.47 15.42 0.49
N THR A 153 -10.35 14.46 0.23
CA THR A 153 -9.99 13.24 -0.50
C THR A 153 -9.68 13.58 -1.95
N LYS A 154 -8.54 13.13 -2.45
CA LYS A 154 -8.13 13.32 -3.85
C LYS A 154 -8.29 12.05 -4.64
N TYR A 155 -8.71 12.20 -5.91
CA TYR A 155 -8.77 11.12 -6.87
C TYR A 155 -7.57 11.20 -7.80
N ILE A 156 -6.83 10.09 -7.92
CA ILE A 156 -5.60 10.00 -8.72
C ILE A 156 -5.71 8.82 -9.69
N VAL A 157 -5.28 9.04 -10.92
CA VAL A 157 -5.16 7.99 -11.93
C VAL A 157 -3.70 7.82 -12.33
N ALA A 158 -3.19 6.61 -12.21
CA ALA A 158 -1.84 6.22 -12.63
C ALA A 158 -1.97 5.18 -13.76
N ASP A 159 -2.00 5.64 -15.01
CA ASP A 159 -2.23 4.78 -16.17
C ASP A 159 -0.94 4.55 -16.94
N GLU A 160 -0.38 3.37 -16.77
CA GLU A 160 0.85 2.95 -17.43
C GLU A 160 0.62 1.95 -18.57
N ARG A 161 -0.61 1.87 -19.11
CA ARG A 161 -0.92 0.92 -20.20
C ARG A 161 -0.09 1.15 -21.48
N SER A 162 0.33 2.37 -21.71
CA SER A 162 1.12 2.74 -22.88
C SER A 162 2.64 2.53 -22.71
N VAL A 163 3.09 2.11 -21.52
CA VAL A 163 4.52 2.02 -21.16
C VAL A 163 5.09 0.62 -21.45
N LYS A 164 4.28 -0.31 -21.88
CA LYS A 164 4.74 -1.67 -22.19
C LYS A 164 5.67 -1.75 -23.40
#